data_2247caa522e985e0cebce0400bb9fd84
#
_entry.id   2247caa522e985e0cebce0400bb9fd84
#
_cell.length_a   1.000
_cell.length_b   1.000
_cell.length_c   1.000
_cell.angle_alpha   90.00
_cell.angle_beta   90.00
_cell.angle_gamma   90.00
#
_symmetry.space_group_name_H-M   'P 1'
#
loop_
_entity.id
_entity.type
_entity.pdbx_description
1 polymer ?
#
loop_
_entity_poly.entity_id
_entity_poly.type
_entity_poly.pdbx_seq_one_letter_code
_entity_poly.pdbx_strand_id
1 'polypeptide(L)'
;PKREESVYDAFGTGHSSTSISAALGMAIAAKIQGNTQRQHIAVIGDASIASGMAFEALNHAGDSDANLLVILNDNAIGIDPSVGALKNYLTNVKTGSQRQENIFEALNFKYFGPVDGHDIDKLLEIIKTLKKIKGPKFLHVITTKGKGLKQAEKEQVLYHAPGKFDAATGELNPK
;
A
#
# COMPACT_ATOMS: atom_id res chain seq x y z
N PRO A 1 5.45 -4.03 -11.72
CA PRO A 1 6.69 -3.23 -11.74
C PRO A 1 7.77 -3.90 -12.59
N LYS A 2 8.53 -3.09 -13.30
CA LYS A 2 9.67 -3.50 -14.10
C LYS A 2 10.87 -2.61 -13.79
N ARG A 3 12.00 -3.20 -13.54
CA ARG A 3 13.21 -2.46 -13.14
C ARG A 3 13.72 -1.48 -14.20
N GLU A 4 13.36 -1.72 -15.46
CA GLU A 4 13.72 -0.86 -16.60
C GLU A 4 12.87 0.41 -16.69
N GLU A 5 11.73 0.48 -16.01
CA GLU A 5 10.80 1.61 -16.08
C GLU A 5 11.21 2.78 -15.19
N SER A 6 11.88 2.50 -14.05
CA SER A 6 12.30 3.52 -13.11
C SER A 6 13.43 3.06 -12.22
N VAL A 7 14.34 3.97 -11.87
CA VAL A 7 15.39 3.73 -10.86
C VAL A 7 14.82 3.44 -9.46
N TYR A 8 13.54 3.76 -9.23
CA TYR A 8 12.84 3.50 -7.98
C TYR A 8 12.14 2.13 -7.96
N ASP A 9 12.01 1.45 -9.12
CA ASP A 9 11.47 0.10 -9.23
C ASP A 9 12.56 -0.93 -8.94
N ALA A 10 12.87 -1.09 -7.66
CA ALA A 10 13.95 -1.97 -7.22
C ALA A 10 13.66 -3.47 -7.41
N PHE A 11 12.37 -3.85 -7.59
CA PHE A 11 11.94 -5.25 -7.68
C PHE A 11 10.90 -5.45 -8.79
N GLY A 12 11.26 -6.27 -9.78
CA GLY A 12 10.35 -6.63 -10.89
C GLY A 12 9.47 -7.83 -10.54
N THR A 13 8.15 -7.71 -10.72
CA THR A 13 7.20 -8.80 -10.51
C THR A 13 5.89 -8.54 -11.23
N GLY A 14 5.22 -9.63 -11.66
CA GLY A 14 3.83 -9.61 -12.11
C GLY A 14 2.84 -10.18 -11.07
N HIS A 15 3.34 -10.63 -9.92
CA HIS A 15 2.52 -11.20 -8.85
C HIS A 15 2.21 -10.14 -7.79
N SER A 16 0.96 -10.09 -7.34
CA SER A 16 0.54 -9.26 -6.20
C SER A 16 1.14 -9.76 -4.88
N SER A 17 1.06 -8.94 -3.84
CA SER A 17 1.37 -9.33 -2.44
C SER A 17 2.84 -9.61 -2.12
N THR A 18 3.75 -9.42 -3.06
CA THR A 18 5.20 -9.72 -2.93
C THR A 18 6.02 -8.56 -2.37
N SER A 19 5.48 -7.33 -2.38
CA SER A 19 6.25 -6.11 -2.11
C SER A 19 6.83 -6.05 -0.70
N ILE A 20 6.10 -6.52 0.32
CA ILE A 20 6.55 -6.46 1.71
C ILE A 20 7.74 -7.39 1.92
N SER A 21 7.66 -8.67 1.48
CA SER A 21 8.76 -9.64 1.57
C SER A 21 10.01 -9.15 0.85
N ALA A 22 9.85 -8.62 -0.36
CA ALA A 22 10.97 -8.12 -1.16
C ALA A 22 11.65 -6.92 -0.48
N ALA A 23 10.88 -5.92 -0.03
CA ALA A 23 11.43 -4.74 0.64
C ALA A 23 12.06 -5.09 1.99
N LEU A 24 11.48 -6.04 2.75
CA LEU A 24 12.04 -6.54 4.01
C LEU A 24 13.40 -7.21 3.79
N GLY A 25 13.50 -8.10 2.80
CA GLY A 25 14.78 -8.75 2.46
C GLY A 25 15.86 -7.74 2.09
N MET A 26 15.52 -6.70 1.32
CA MET A 26 16.44 -5.61 0.99
C MET A 26 16.83 -4.79 2.23
N ALA A 27 15.89 -4.54 3.14
CA ALA A 27 16.14 -3.80 4.39
C ALA A 27 17.11 -4.56 5.32
N ILE A 28 16.90 -5.87 5.46
CA ILE A 28 17.77 -6.75 6.25
C ILE A 28 19.16 -6.81 5.62
N ALA A 29 19.26 -6.99 4.30
CA ALA A 29 20.54 -7.01 3.59
C ALA A 29 21.29 -5.68 3.75
N ALA A 30 20.62 -4.55 3.62
CA ALA A 30 21.22 -3.23 3.81
C ALA A 30 21.74 -3.06 5.25
N LYS A 31 21.02 -3.54 6.25
CA LYS A 31 21.45 -3.53 7.65
C LYS A 31 22.71 -4.37 7.88
N ILE A 32 22.75 -5.61 7.34
CA ILE A 32 23.92 -6.50 7.43
C ILE A 32 25.16 -5.84 6.77
N GLN A 33 24.98 -5.10 5.70
CA GLN A 33 26.02 -4.34 5.02
C GLN A 33 26.42 -3.03 5.70
N GLY A 34 25.83 -2.71 6.87
CA GLY A 34 26.07 -1.46 7.59
C GLY A 34 25.37 -0.22 7.01
N ASN A 35 24.53 -0.37 5.98
CA ASN A 35 23.82 0.72 5.32
C ASN A 35 22.49 1.03 6.02
N THR A 36 22.55 1.50 7.26
CA THR A 36 21.37 1.71 8.13
C THR A 36 20.56 2.96 7.78
N GLN A 37 21.06 3.84 6.92
CA GLN A 37 20.38 5.09 6.52
C GLN A 37 19.41 4.89 5.35
N ARG A 38 19.54 3.78 4.61
CA ARG A 38 18.69 3.48 3.47
C ARG A 38 17.25 3.25 3.92
N GLN A 39 16.30 3.87 3.20
CA GLN A 39 14.88 3.65 3.40
C GLN A 39 14.38 2.56 2.45
N HIS A 40 13.55 1.66 2.95
CA HIS A 40 12.91 0.61 2.18
C HIS A 40 11.41 0.77 2.29
N ILE A 41 10.73 0.87 1.15
CA ILE A 41 9.30 1.18 1.10
C ILE A 41 8.60 0.09 0.28
N ALA A 42 7.59 -0.53 0.87
CA ALA A 42 6.67 -1.43 0.20
C ALA A 42 5.31 -0.75 0.06
N VAL A 43 4.78 -0.65 -1.15
CA VAL A 43 3.39 -0.21 -1.39
C VAL A 43 2.55 -1.44 -1.68
N ILE A 44 1.39 -1.55 -1.03
CA ILE A 44 0.48 -2.68 -1.18
C ILE A 44 -0.97 -2.21 -1.17
N GLY A 45 -1.82 -2.79 -2.03
CA GLY A 45 -3.25 -2.52 -2.04
C GLY A 45 -4.01 -3.32 -0.98
N ASP A 46 -5.20 -2.85 -0.62
CA ASP A 46 -6.08 -3.47 0.40
C ASP A 46 -6.53 -4.90 0.03
N ALA A 47 -6.75 -5.19 -1.25
CA ALA A 47 -7.02 -6.55 -1.70
C ALA A 47 -5.77 -7.45 -1.63
N SER A 48 -4.59 -6.90 -1.94
CA SER A 48 -3.33 -7.65 -1.96
C SER A 48 -2.81 -7.96 -0.56
N ILE A 49 -3.03 -7.09 0.42
CA ILE A 49 -2.58 -7.33 1.80
C ILE A 49 -3.34 -8.48 2.49
N ALA A 50 -4.51 -8.87 1.96
CA ALA A 50 -5.29 -10.00 2.48
C ALA A 50 -4.68 -11.37 2.16
N SER A 51 -3.60 -11.45 1.39
CA SER A 51 -2.96 -12.73 1.04
C SER A 51 -2.05 -13.26 2.15
N GLY A 52 -1.89 -14.59 2.22
CA GLY A 52 -1.02 -15.26 3.20
C GLY A 52 0.42 -14.73 3.13
N MET A 53 0.98 -14.57 1.93
CA MET A 53 2.34 -14.05 1.73
C MET A 53 2.55 -12.65 2.34
N ALA A 54 1.54 -11.78 2.28
CA ALA A 54 1.61 -10.45 2.89
C ALA A 54 1.62 -10.56 4.43
N PHE A 55 0.79 -11.44 5.01
CA PHE A 55 0.77 -11.68 6.45
C PHE A 55 2.05 -12.33 6.97
N GLU A 56 2.63 -13.27 6.25
CA GLU A 56 3.95 -13.85 6.59
C GLU A 56 5.02 -12.76 6.66
N ALA A 57 5.03 -11.86 5.67
CA ALA A 57 5.98 -10.77 5.62
C ALA A 57 5.76 -9.73 6.74
N LEU A 58 4.51 -9.40 7.06
CA LEU A 58 4.18 -8.52 8.17
C LEU A 58 4.62 -9.13 9.51
N ASN A 59 4.34 -10.41 9.74
CA ASN A 59 4.78 -11.12 10.94
C ASN A 59 6.30 -11.09 11.09
N HIS A 60 7.05 -11.40 10.04
CA HIS A 60 8.52 -11.37 10.06
C HIS A 60 9.04 -9.92 10.24
N ALA A 61 8.46 -8.95 9.56
CA ALA A 61 8.89 -7.56 9.66
C ALA A 61 8.70 -7.00 11.07
N GLY A 62 7.57 -7.35 11.73
CA GLY A 62 7.28 -6.90 13.08
C GLY A 62 8.19 -7.45 14.17
N ASP A 63 8.80 -8.62 13.94
CA ASP A 63 9.82 -9.21 14.82
C ASP A 63 11.24 -8.69 14.48
N SER A 64 11.39 -7.96 13.39
CA SER A 64 12.65 -7.37 12.96
C SER A 64 12.76 -5.90 13.40
N ASP A 65 13.98 -5.39 13.46
CA ASP A 65 14.27 -3.96 13.60
C ASP A 65 14.59 -3.30 12.24
N ALA A 66 14.20 -3.95 11.14
CA ALA A 66 14.45 -3.49 9.79
C ALA A 66 13.82 -2.11 9.52
N ASN A 67 14.55 -1.23 8.84
CA ASN A 67 14.03 0.08 8.47
C ASN A 67 13.10 -0.05 7.25
N LEU A 68 11.88 -0.51 7.49
CA LEU A 68 10.85 -0.77 6.51
C LEU A 68 9.64 0.15 6.73
N LEU A 69 9.14 0.76 5.66
CA LEU A 69 7.84 1.44 5.62
C LEU A 69 6.91 0.66 4.70
N VAL A 70 5.80 0.16 5.25
CA VAL A 70 4.69 -0.39 4.47
C VAL A 70 3.65 0.70 4.29
N ILE A 71 3.27 0.98 3.04
CA ILE A 71 2.20 1.91 2.69
C ILE A 71 1.02 1.09 2.18
N LEU A 72 -0.07 1.06 2.93
CA LEU A 72 -1.34 0.47 2.50
C LEU A 72 -2.13 1.51 1.69
N ASN A 73 -2.32 1.22 0.41
CA ASN A 73 -3.24 1.96 -0.45
C ASN A 73 -4.63 1.34 -0.37
N ASP A 74 -5.50 1.93 0.45
CA ASP A 74 -6.84 1.43 0.72
C ASP A 74 -7.88 2.23 -0.05
N ASN A 75 -8.44 1.61 -1.08
CA ASN A 75 -9.57 2.16 -1.85
C ASN A 75 -10.81 1.26 -1.82
N ALA A 76 -10.79 0.17 -1.04
CA ALA A 76 -11.84 -0.83 -0.89
C ALA A 76 -12.21 -1.58 -2.19
N ILE A 77 -11.39 -1.48 -3.23
CA ILE A 77 -11.62 -2.07 -4.55
C ILE A 77 -10.35 -2.80 -5.02
N GLY A 78 -10.44 -4.11 -5.16
CA GLY A 78 -9.47 -4.90 -5.91
C GLY A 78 -9.77 -4.81 -7.42
N ILE A 79 -10.03 -5.93 -8.06
CA ILE A 79 -10.72 -6.00 -9.37
C ILE A 79 -12.19 -5.69 -9.13
N ASP A 80 -12.82 -6.41 -8.18
CA ASP A 80 -14.15 -6.20 -7.63
C ASP A 80 -14.08 -5.56 -6.24
N PRO A 81 -15.21 -5.13 -5.65
CA PRO A 81 -15.26 -4.67 -4.27
C PRO A 81 -14.65 -5.69 -3.31
N SER A 82 -13.77 -5.23 -2.43
CA SER A 82 -13.10 -6.08 -1.44
C SER A 82 -14.11 -6.73 -0.49
N VAL A 83 -13.83 -7.96 -0.05
CA VAL A 83 -14.68 -8.75 0.86
C VAL A 83 -13.87 -9.32 2.03
N GLY A 84 -14.57 -9.86 3.03
CA GLY A 84 -13.96 -10.57 4.15
C GLY A 84 -13.73 -9.72 5.40
N ALA A 85 -13.23 -10.36 6.46
CA ALA A 85 -13.06 -9.75 7.77
C ALA A 85 -12.07 -8.58 7.77
N LEU A 86 -10.97 -8.69 7.01
CA LEU A 86 -9.98 -7.61 6.91
C LEU A 86 -10.58 -6.35 6.27
N LYS A 87 -11.41 -6.49 5.23
CA LYS A 87 -12.16 -5.36 4.63
C LYS A 87 -13.05 -4.68 5.66
N ASN A 88 -13.80 -5.47 6.44
CA ASN A 88 -14.66 -4.92 7.48
C ASN A 88 -13.86 -4.19 8.56
N TYR A 89 -12.73 -4.77 8.97
CA TYR A 89 -11.78 -4.14 9.88
C TYR A 89 -11.27 -2.78 9.34
N LEU A 90 -10.77 -2.73 8.11
CA LEU A 90 -10.28 -1.50 7.49
C LEU A 90 -11.40 -0.44 7.35
N THR A 91 -12.63 -0.87 7.04
CA THR A 91 -13.81 0.03 7.04
C THR A 91 -14.05 0.64 8.42
N ASN A 92 -14.00 -0.16 9.48
CA ASN A 92 -14.16 0.32 10.85
C ASN A 92 -13.05 1.28 11.27
N VAL A 93 -11.82 1.03 10.85
CA VAL A 93 -10.69 1.95 11.08
C VAL A 93 -10.93 3.30 10.39
N LYS A 94 -11.39 3.30 9.12
CA LYS A 94 -11.71 4.53 8.37
C LYS A 94 -12.80 5.36 9.04
N THR A 95 -13.84 4.70 9.58
CA THR A 95 -14.98 5.37 10.19
C THR A 95 -14.80 5.71 11.67
N GLY A 96 -13.65 5.34 12.25
CA GLY A 96 -13.40 5.52 13.68
C GLY A 96 -14.25 4.62 14.58
N SER A 97 -14.92 3.60 14.02
CA SER A 97 -15.77 2.65 14.76
C SER A 97 -15.05 1.34 15.12
N GLN A 98 -13.72 1.33 15.06
CA GLN A 98 -12.90 0.19 15.44
C GLN A 98 -13.10 -0.16 16.91
N ARG A 99 -13.37 -1.45 17.20
CA ARG A 99 -13.60 -1.98 18.56
C ARG A 99 -12.43 -2.82 19.07
N GLN A 100 -11.52 -3.21 18.18
CA GLN A 100 -10.37 -4.05 18.49
C GLN A 100 -9.09 -3.23 18.46
N GLU A 101 -8.03 -3.76 19.05
CA GLU A 101 -6.69 -3.23 18.89
C GLU A 101 -6.28 -3.21 17.41
N ASN A 102 -5.41 -2.28 17.05
CA ASN A 102 -4.93 -2.18 15.69
C ASN A 102 -4.07 -3.41 15.34
N ILE A 103 -4.50 -4.19 14.33
CA ILE A 103 -3.82 -5.42 13.93
C ILE A 103 -2.36 -5.21 13.55
N PHE A 104 -2.03 -4.05 12.97
CA PHE A 104 -0.65 -3.73 12.58
C PHE A 104 0.20 -3.37 13.79
N GLU A 105 -0.37 -2.71 14.80
CA GLU A 105 0.29 -2.45 16.08
C GLU A 105 0.49 -3.75 16.87
N ALA A 106 -0.49 -4.67 16.84
CA ALA A 106 -0.36 -6.01 17.41
C ALA A 106 0.77 -6.83 16.75
N LEU A 107 1.12 -6.51 15.49
CA LEU A 107 2.29 -7.04 14.79
C LEU A 107 3.55 -6.17 14.95
N ASN A 108 3.63 -5.34 15.98
CA ASN A 108 4.76 -4.47 16.32
C ASN A 108 5.12 -3.38 15.29
N PHE A 109 4.21 -3.04 14.37
CA PHE A 109 4.42 -1.87 13.52
C PHE A 109 4.04 -0.58 14.25
N LYS A 110 4.80 0.47 14.00
CA LYS A 110 4.37 1.84 14.33
C LYS A 110 3.36 2.28 13.28
N TYR A 111 2.08 2.32 13.66
CA TYR A 111 0.98 2.64 12.78
C TYR A 111 0.72 4.13 12.68
N PHE A 112 0.45 4.60 11.45
CA PHE A 112 0.09 5.98 11.11
C PHE A 112 -1.08 6.00 10.14
N GLY A 113 -2.04 6.84 10.42
CA GLY A 113 -3.22 6.96 9.57
C GLY A 113 -4.53 6.61 10.32
N PRO A 114 -5.64 6.46 9.60
CA PRO A 114 -5.75 6.63 8.14
C PRO A 114 -5.61 8.10 7.70
N VAL A 115 -5.00 8.32 6.52
CA VAL A 115 -4.80 9.65 5.93
C VAL A 115 -5.35 9.71 4.51
N ASP A 116 -5.76 10.91 4.06
CA ASP A 116 -6.19 11.12 2.68
C ASP A 116 -4.98 11.04 1.73
N GLY A 117 -5.02 10.08 0.80
CA GLY A 117 -3.97 9.87 -0.21
C GLY A 117 -4.00 10.86 -1.37
N HIS A 118 -5.02 11.72 -1.44
CA HIS A 118 -5.11 12.79 -2.45
C HIS A 118 -4.63 14.15 -1.90
N ASP A 119 -4.37 14.25 -0.59
CA ASP A 119 -3.72 15.40 0.04
C ASP A 119 -2.20 15.22 0.00
N ILE A 120 -1.56 15.71 -1.07
CA ILE A 120 -0.12 15.54 -1.29
C ILE A 120 0.72 16.26 -0.24
N ASP A 121 0.28 17.41 0.24
CA ASP A 121 1.02 18.19 1.23
C ASP A 121 1.05 17.45 2.57
N LYS A 122 -0.09 16.90 2.98
CA LYS A 122 -0.20 16.07 4.18
C LYS A 122 0.62 14.78 4.09
N LEU A 123 0.60 14.11 2.93
CA LEU A 123 1.43 12.92 2.69
C LEU A 123 2.92 13.25 2.78
N LEU A 124 3.37 14.35 2.20
CA LEU A 124 4.77 14.78 2.27
C LEU A 124 5.21 15.09 3.70
N GLU A 125 4.37 15.75 4.50
CA GLU A 125 4.63 16.01 5.92
C GLU A 125 4.81 14.71 6.71
N ILE A 126 3.88 13.77 6.53
CA ILE A 126 3.90 12.48 7.23
C ILE A 126 5.14 11.67 6.80
N ILE A 127 5.42 11.55 5.51
CA ILE A 127 6.58 10.80 5.00
C ILE A 127 7.89 11.40 5.53
N LYS A 128 8.03 12.74 5.60
CA LYS A 128 9.19 13.40 6.21
C LYS A 128 9.36 13.01 7.68
N THR A 129 8.27 12.87 8.41
CA THR A 129 8.27 12.42 9.80
C THR A 129 8.66 10.95 9.92
N LEU A 130 8.06 10.07 9.09
CA LEU A 130 8.32 8.63 9.09
C LEU A 130 9.78 8.28 8.77
N LYS A 131 10.44 9.05 7.91
CA LYS A 131 11.88 8.88 7.60
C LYS A 131 12.79 8.96 8.82
N LYS A 132 12.39 9.66 9.88
CA LYS A 132 13.16 9.83 11.11
C LYS A 132 12.93 8.69 12.10
N ILE A 133 11.92 7.88 11.90
CA ILE A 133 11.52 6.80 12.79
C ILE A 133 12.24 5.51 12.39
N LYS A 134 12.85 4.83 13.35
CA LYS A 134 13.50 3.53 13.15
C LYS A 134 12.52 2.37 13.32
N GLY A 135 12.86 1.22 12.73
CA GLY A 135 12.07 0.00 12.81
C GLY A 135 10.91 -0.04 11.82
N PRO A 136 10.06 -1.07 11.89
CA PRO A 136 8.94 -1.25 10.97
C PRO A 136 7.83 -0.20 11.22
N LYS A 137 7.36 0.40 10.14
CA LYS A 137 6.33 1.45 10.11
C LYS A 137 5.25 1.08 9.13
N PHE A 138 4.01 1.43 9.45
CA PHE A 138 2.85 1.19 8.62
C PHE A 138 2.07 2.48 8.42
N LEU A 139 1.93 2.91 7.16
CA LEU A 139 1.13 4.09 6.79
C LEU A 139 -0.13 3.64 6.05
N HIS A 140 -1.29 3.90 6.63
CA HIS A 140 -2.59 3.62 6.03
C HIS A 140 -3.07 4.85 5.26
N VAL A 141 -3.17 4.71 3.95
CA VAL A 141 -3.55 5.77 3.02
C VAL A 141 -4.87 5.41 2.37
N ILE A 142 -5.85 6.31 2.43
CA ILE A 142 -7.15 6.15 1.80
C ILE A 142 -7.15 6.86 0.46
N THR A 143 -7.53 6.15 -0.60
CA THR A 143 -7.63 6.72 -1.94
C THR A 143 -8.97 6.40 -2.60
N THR A 144 -9.29 7.15 -3.65
CA THR A 144 -10.40 6.86 -4.56
C THR A 144 -9.82 6.33 -5.85
N LYS A 145 -10.16 5.09 -6.22
CA LYS A 145 -9.73 4.48 -7.49
C LYS A 145 -10.28 5.29 -8.67
N GLY A 146 -9.42 5.58 -9.64
CA GLY A 146 -9.79 6.39 -10.81
C GLY A 146 -9.87 7.90 -10.56
N LYS A 147 -9.40 8.38 -9.41
CA LYS A 147 -9.43 9.82 -9.03
C LYS A 147 -8.88 10.71 -10.13
N GLY A 148 -9.67 11.73 -10.49
CA GLY A 148 -9.35 12.69 -11.55
C GLY A 148 -10.06 12.40 -12.88
N LEU A 149 -10.64 11.20 -13.09
CA LEU A 149 -11.48 10.88 -14.22
C LEU A 149 -12.89 10.49 -13.72
N LYS A 150 -13.87 11.36 -13.92
CA LYS A 150 -15.24 11.19 -13.36
C LYS A 150 -15.88 9.84 -13.71
N GLN A 151 -15.68 9.35 -14.93
CA GLN A 151 -16.19 8.06 -15.37
C GLN A 151 -15.56 6.91 -14.57
N ALA A 152 -14.24 6.97 -14.34
CA ALA A 152 -13.53 5.96 -13.58
C ALA A 152 -13.87 6.00 -12.08
N GLU A 153 -14.11 7.18 -11.52
CA GLU A 153 -14.58 7.30 -10.13
C GLU A 153 -15.99 6.70 -9.95
N LYS A 154 -16.86 6.81 -10.96
CA LYS A 154 -18.22 6.27 -10.94
C LYS A 154 -18.26 4.76 -11.19
N GLU A 155 -17.47 4.28 -12.16
CA GLU A 155 -17.49 2.89 -12.65
C GLU A 155 -16.13 2.21 -12.38
N GLN A 156 -15.71 2.16 -11.11
CA GLN A 156 -14.36 1.76 -10.69
C GLN A 156 -13.97 0.34 -11.11
N VAL A 157 -14.94 -0.58 -11.19
CA VAL A 157 -14.73 -1.95 -11.67
C VAL A 157 -14.49 -1.96 -13.17
N LEU A 158 -15.32 -1.27 -13.92
CA LEU A 158 -15.22 -1.19 -15.39
C LEU A 158 -13.89 -0.57 -15.84
N TYR A 159 -13.41 0.44 -15.11
CA TYR A 159 -12.14 1.12 -15.39
C TYR A 159 -10.91 0.45 -14.74
N HIS A 160 -11.07 -0.73 -14.17
CA HIS A 160 -9.92 -1.54 -13.77
C HIS A 160 -9.31 -2.20 -15.02
N ALA A 161 -8.21 -1.68 -15.54
CA ALA A 161 -7.59 -2.13 -16.79
C ALA A 161 -8.55 -2.11 -18.00
N PRO A 162 -9.13 -0.96 -18.34
CA PRO A 162 -10.26 -0.85 -19.29
C PRO A 162 -9.89 -1.13 -20.75
N GLY A 163 -8.60 -1.30 -21.07
CA GLY A 163 -8.13 -1.36 -22.46
C GLY A 163 -8.05 0.04 -23.09
N LYS A 164 -8.33 0.12 -24.42
CA LYS A 164 -8.28 1.40 -25.14
C LYS A 164 -9.57 2.20 -24.89
N PHE A 165 -9.43 3.49 -24.65
CA PHE A 165 -10.52 4.44 -24.47
C PHE A 165 -10.18 5.77 -25.14
N ASP A 166 -11.17 6.60 -25.38
CA ASP A 166 -10.98 7.97 -25.88
C ASP A 166 -10.41 8.84 -24.77
N ALA A 167 -9.23 9.41 -24.98
CA ALA A 167 -8.53 10.19 -23.96
C ALA A 167 -9.21 11.56 -23.66
N ALA A 168 -10.02 12.10 -24.60
CA ALA A 168 -10.71 13.37 -24.42
C ALA A 168 -12.02 13.22 -23.64
N THR A 169 -12.79 12.14 -23.93
CA THR A 169 -14.10 11.89 -23.33
C THR A 169 -14.04 10.92 -22.15
N GLY A 170 -13.01 10.08 -22.09
CA GLY A 170 -12.90 8.98 -21.13
C GLY A 170 -13.79 7.76 -21.50
N GLU A 171 -14.47 7.78 -22.62
CA GLU A 171 -15.36 6.69 -23.04
C GLU A 171 -14.58 5.48 -23.53
N LEU A 172 -15.05 4.28 -23.17
CA LEU A 172 -14.44 3.03 -23.62
C LEU A 172 -14.78 2.78 -25.10
N ASN A 173 -13.79 2.33 -25.88
CA ASN A 173 -14.04 1.92 -27.25
C ASN A 173 -14.95 0.66 -27.26
N PRO A 174 -15.96 0.60 -28.12
CA PRO A 174 -16.76 -0.61 -28.26
C PRO A 174 -15.86 -1.80 -28.64
N LYS A 175 -16.16 -2.95 -28.03
CA LYS A 175 -15.49 -4.22 -28.35
C LYS A 175 -15.92 -4.74 -29.71
#